data_34e44bb3b263d20613987e5551df5e59
#
_entry.id   34e44bb3b263d20613987e5551df5e59
#
_cell.length_a   1.000
_cell.length_b   1.000
_cell.length_c   1.000
_cell.angle_alpha   90.00
_cell.angle_beta   90.00
_cell.angle_gamma   90.00
#
_symmetry.space_group_name_H-M   'P 1'
#
loop_
_entity.id
_entity.type
_entity.pdbx_description
1 polymer ?
#
loop_
_entity_poly.entity_id
_entity_poly.type
_entity_poly.pdbx_seq_one_letter_code
_entity_poly.pdbx_strand_id
1 'polypeptide(L)'
;MDSSETSPLLSPVKSHQDEPTRIKREKARPAVIVLLLLLYTIFLDLGFYLMEPAQTRIFERIYCREYYEKHDPSLIGSDGRGGVDEKWCKVSWVQGEVAMLKGWQLTFDGTGMLIFSIPWGYAADVYGRKPVIVLVSVALLVKHSYMQLVSYLDGAIPLQWIWLSALHAIFGGGVPVSTALTHTIVSDVVAERSRCVDLLHDDMP
;
A
#
# COMPACT_ATOMS: atom_id res chain seq x y z
N MET A 1 -3.41 -48.58 -67.80
CA MET A 1 -2.27 -47.63 -67.91
C MET A 1 -2.04 -47.07 -66.51
N ASP A 2 -0.99 -47.64 -65.96
CA ASP A 2 -0.45 -47.41 -64.64
C ASP A 2 0.08 -45.99 -64.50
N SER A 3 -0.12 -45.41 -63.35
CA SER A 3 0.76 -44.39 -62.83
C SER A 3 0.68 -44.39 -61.32
N SER A 4 1.49 -45.25 -60.73
CA SER A 4 1.89 -45.25 -59.34
C SER A 4 2.72 -43.99 -59.03
N GLU A 5 2.23 -43.12 -58.18
CA GLU A 5 2.99 -41.98 -57.67
C GLU A 5 3.40 -42.26 -56.23
N THR A 6 4.65 -42.59 -56.09
CA THR A 6 5.35 -42.88 -54.84
C THR A 6 5.62 -41.57 -54.06
N SER A 7 4.99 -41.42 -52.92
CA SER A 7 5.30 -40.35 -51.96
C SER A 7 6.63 -40.60 -51.26
N PRO A 8 7.54 -39.63 -51.15
CA PRO A 8 8.79 -39.82 -50.40
C PRO A 8 8.52 -39.74 -48.87
N LEU A 9 8.98 -40.78 -48.20
CA LEU A 9 9.07 -40.89 -46.72
C LEU A 9 9.84 -39.72 -46.13
N LEU A 10 9.16 -38.84 -45.45
CA LEU A 10 9.76 -37.85 -44.56
C LEU A 10 10.33 -38.58 -43.36
N SER A 11 11.63 -38.66 -43.25
CA SER A 11 12.37 -39.09 -42.07
C SER A 11 12.04 -38.19 -40.88
N PRO A 12 11.83 -38.75 -39.65
CA PRO A 12 11.58 -37.94 -38.47
C PRO A 12 12.82 -37.14 -38.12
N VAL A 13 12.69 -35.82 -38.21
CA VAL A 13 13.66 -34.89 -37.65
C VAL A 13 13.71 -35.11 -36.14
N LYS A 14 14.82 -35.66 -35.63
CA LYS A 14 15.18 -35.69 -34.23
C LYS A 14 15.30 -34.24 -33.76
N SER A 15 14.25 -33.70 -33.15
CA SER A 15 14.36 -32.47 -32.38
C SER A 15 15.26 -32.77 -31.17
N HIS A 16 16.46 -32.24 -31.23
CA HIS A 16 17.30 -32.07 -30.06
C HIS A 16 16.52 -31.15 -29.10
N GLN A 17 15.84 -31.76 -28.15
CA GLN A 17 15.30 -31.03 -27.02
C GLN A 17 16.49 -30.67 -26.15
N ASP A 18 17.05 -29.47 -26.39
CA ASP A 18 17.78 -28.77 -25.34
C ASP A 18 16.78 -28.47 -24.23
N GLU A 19 16.73 -29.36 -23.27
CA GLU A 19 16.00 -29.18 -22.02
C GLU A 19 16.67 -28.02 -21.27
N PRO A 20 16.07 -26.81 -21.21
CA PRO A 20 16.62 -25.77 -20.37
C PRO A 20 16.55 -26.29 -18.95
N THR A 21 17.67 -26.32 -18.28
CA THR A 21 17.82 -26.58 -16.83
C THR A 21 16.80 -25.73 -16.08
N ARG A 22 15.63 -26.34 -15.87
CA ARG A 22 14.53 -25.78 -15.10
C ARG A 22 15.02 -25.71 -13.66
N ILE A 23 15.57 -24.53 -13.27
CA ILE A 23 15.79 -24.19 -11.88
C ILE A 23 14.44 -24.47 -11.20
N LYS A 24 14.39 -25.56 -10.41
CA LYS A 24 13.25 -25.87 -9.54
C LYS A 24 13.09 -24.69 -8.60
N ARG A 25 12.33 -23.66 -9.00
CA ARG A 25 11.79 -22.68 -8.07
C ARG A 25 10.95 -23.49 -7.10
N GLU A 26 11.46 -23.65 -5.90
CA GLU A 26 10.73 -24.24 -4.77
C GLU A 26 9.40 -23.50 -4.66
N LYS A 27 8.31 -24.13 -5.12
CA LYS A 27 6.96 -23.53 -5.10
C LYS A 27 6.61 -23.36 -3.63
N ALA A 28 6.69 -22.14 -3.14
CA ALA A 28 6.25 -21.82 -1.79
C ALA A 28 4.83 -22.37 -1.59
N ARG A 29 4.62 -23.09 -0.49
CA ARG A 29 3.31 -23.72 -0.20
C ARG A 29 2.22 -22.65 -0.24
N PRO A 30 1.11 -22.84 -0.96
CA PRO A 30 0.07 -21.81 -1.14
C PRO A 30 -0.45 -21.27 0.20
N ALA A 31 -0.54 -22.12 1.22
CA ALA A 31 -0.91 -21.71 2.58
C ALA A 31 0.07 -20.69 3.20
N VAL A 32 1.38 -20.80 2.92
CA VAL A 32 2.38 -19.85 3.42
C VAL A 32 2.22 -18.48 2.74
N ILE A 33 1.94 -18.45 1.45
CA ILE A 33 1.71 -17.21 0.72
C ILE A 33 0.48 -16.48 1.28
N VAL A 34 -0.63 -17.19 1.46
CA VAL A 34 -1.86 -16.63 2.04
C VAL A 34 -1.61 -16.13 3.46
N LEU A 35 -0.90 -16.91 4.29
CA LEU A 35 -0.56 -16.47 5.66
C LEU A 35 0.28 -15.21 5.67
N LEU A 36 1.31 -15.12 4.82
CA LEU A 36 2.16 -13.92 4.73
C LEU A 36 1.37 -12.70 4.27
N LEU A 37 0.45 -12.85 3.32
CA LEU A 37 -0.41 -11.76 2.87
C LEU A 37 -1.41 -11.33 3.94
N LEU A 38 -1.97 -12.26 4.71
CA LEU A 38 -2.82 -11.93 5.86
C LEU A 38 -2.05 -11.19 6.94
N LEU A 39 -0.84 -11.64 7.28
CA LEU A 39 0.01 -10.93 8.23
C LEU A 39 0.36 -9.53 7.72
N TYR A 40 0.69 -9.41 6.44
CA TYR A 40 0.97 -8.11 5.81
C TYR A 40 -0.21 -7.15 5.95
N THR A 41 -1.45 -7.55 5.63
CA THR A 41 -2.63 -6.69 5.78
C THR A 41 -2.90 -6.34 7.23
N ILE A 42 -2.82 -7.31 8.15
CA ILE A 42 -3.01 -7.05 9.59
C ILE A 42 -2.01 -6.01 10.11
N PHE A 43 -0.73 -6.14 9.75
CA PHE A 43 0.29 -5.17 10.19
C PHE A 43 0.10 -3.78 9.56
N LEU A 44 -0.33 -3.70 8.30
CA LEU A 44 -0.65 -2.41 7.67
C LEU A 44 -1.84 -1.74 8.36
N ASP A 45 -2.93 -2.46 8.57
CA ASP A 45 -4.14 -1.94 9.19
C ASP A 45 -3.88 -1.53 10.65
N LEU A 46 -3.18 -2.39 11.41
CA LEU A 46 -2.81 -2.08 12.79
C LEU A 46 -1.94 -0.82 12.87
N GLY A 47 -0.95 -0.71 11.98
CA GLY A 47 -0.10 0.49 11.90
C GLY A 47 -0.91 1.74 11.59
N PHE A 48 -1.82 1.68 10.63
CA PHE A 48 -2.70 2.79 10.26
C PHE A 48 -3.59 3.22 11.43
N TYR A 49 -4.31 2.28 12.05
CA TYR A 49 -5.23 2.59 13.15
C TYR A 49 -4.55 3.06 14.43
N LEU A 50 -3.31 2.64 14.69
CA LEU A 50 -2.53 3.14 15.83
C LEU A 50 -1.92 4.52 15.57
N MET A 51 -1.51 4.81 14.34
CA MET A 51 -0.88 6.09 14.01
C MET A 51 -1.89 7.24 13.89
N GLU A 52 -3.09 6.98 13.41
CA GLU A 52 -4.11 8.01 13.13
C GLU A 52 -4.50 8.85 14.38
N PRO A 53 -4.85 8.28 15.54
CA PRO A 53 -5.14 9.05 16.74
C PRO A 53 -3.90 9.75 17.31
N ALA A 54 -2.74 9.10 17.27
CA ALA A 54 -1.50 9.70 17.73
C ALA A 54 -1.14 10.96 16.92
N GLN A 55 -1.27 10.90 15.60
CA GLN A 55 -1.00 12.01 14.70
C GLN A 55 -2.01 13.17 14.91
N THR A 56 -3.28 12.86 15.09
CA THR A 56 -4.31 13.86 15.41
C THR A 56 -3.94 14.63 16.67
N ARG A 57 -3.44 13.94 17.69
CA ARG A 57 -2.98 14.57 18.94
C ARG A 57 -1.75 15.47 18.74
N ILE A 58 -0.84 15.10 17.88
CA ILE A 58 0.31 15.94 17.54
C ILE A 58 -0.17 17.23 16.87
N PHE A 59 -1.08 17.15 15.90
CA PHE A 59 -1.63 18.33 15.22
C PHE A 59 -2.39 19.24 16.20
N GLU A 60 -3.20 18.66 17.09
CA GLU A 60 -3.90 19.39 18.15
C GLU A 60 -2.93 20.16 19.03
N ARG A 61 -1.81 19.55 19.45
CA ARG A 61 -0.78 20.22 20.25
C ARG A 61 -0.12 21.40 19.52
N ILE A 62 0.17 21.24 18.24
CA ILE A 62 0.81 22.26 17.42
C ILE A 62 -0.11 23.48 17.30
N TYR A 63 -1.36 23.29 16.87
CA TYR A 63 -2.32 24.38 16.75
C TYR A 63 -2.72 24.98 18.10
N CYS A 64 -2.80 24.17 19.15
CA CYS A 64 -3.06 24.65 20.51
C CYS A 64 -1.95 25.59 20.98
N ARG A 65 -0.67 25.24 20.76
CA ARG A 65 0.46 26.09 21.09
C ARG A 65 0.40 27.40 20.28
N GLU A 66 0.18 27.34 18.96
CA GLU A 66 0.06 28.52 18.10
C GLU A 66 -1.08 29.46 18.55
N TYR A 67 -2.20 28.89 18.97
CA TYR A 67 -3.34 29.65 19.49
C TYR A 67 -2.97 30.41 20.76
N TYR A 68 -2.35 29.74 21.75
CA TYR A 68 -2.02 30.34 23.02
C TYR A 68 -0.81 31.26 22.99
N GLU A 69 0.11 31.09 22.03
CA GLU A 69 1.17 32.06 21.76
C GLU A 69 0.59 33.45 21.43
N LYS A 70 -0.58 33.51 20.80
CA LYS A 70 -1.26 34.74 20.40
C LYS A 70 -2.24 35.29 21.42
N HIS A 71 -2.86 34.42 22.25
CA HIS A 71 -3.99 34.80 23.11
C HIS A 71 -3.62 34.84 24.60
N ASP A 72 -2.85 33.87 25.10
CA ASP A 72 -2.43 33.80 26.51
C ASP A 72 -1.13 33.00 26.65
N PRO A 73 0.04 33.65 26.46
CA PRO A 73 1.33 32.98 26.59
C PRO A 73 1.63 32.40 27.98
N SER A 74 0.88 32.79 29.02
CA SER A 74 1.10 32.29 30.38
C SER A 74 0.74 30.82 30.56
N LEU A 75 -0.08 30.26 29.66
CA LEU A 75 -0.48 28.86 29.67
C LEU A 75 0.54 27.93 28.95
N ILE A 76 1.51 28.50 28.26
CA ILE A 76 2.57 27.74 27.61
C ILE A 76 3.52 27.19 28.70
N GLY A 77 3.79 25.89 28.61
CA GLY A 77 4.54 25.16 29.65
C GLY A 77 3.67 24.52 30.74
N SER A 78 2.36 24.73 30.70
CA SER A 78 1.41 24.13 31.67
C SER A 78 1.37 22.60 31.64
N ASP A 79 1.80 21.98 30.53
CA ASP A 79 1.95 20.53 30.38
C ASP A 79 3.26 19.96 30.94
N GLY A 80 4.16 20.82 31.46
CA GLY A 80 5.49 20.46 31.93
C GLY A 80 6.50 20.07 30.84
N ARG A 81 6.12 20.20 29.55
CA ARG A 81 6.95 19.85 28.38
C ARG A 81 7.08 20.98 27.35
N GLY A 82 6.70 22.20 27.73
CA GLY A 82 6.74 23.38 26.86
C GLY A 82 5.53 23.52 25.92
N GLY A 83 4.51 22.71 26.07
CA GLY A 83 3.23 22.81 25.40
C GLY A 83 2.13 23.37 26.30
N VAL A 84 0.87 23.20 25.90
CA VAL A 84 -0.32 23.59 26.67
C VAL A 84 -1.01 22.32 27.17
N ASP A 85 -1.55 22.34 28.38
CA ASP A 85 -2.30 21.21 28.96
C ASP A 85 -3.52 20.88 28.06
N GLU A 86 -3.75 19.60 27.82
CA GLU A 86 -4.81 19.10 26.93
C GLU A 86 -6.20 19.70 27.17
N LYS A 87 -6.54 19.94 28.43
CA LYS A 87 -7.85 20.50 28.77
C LYS A 87 -8.11 21.87 28.12
N TRP A 88 -7.06 22.64 27.90
CA TRP A 88 -7.14 23.97 27.27
C TRP A 88 -7.14 23.90 25.74
N CYS A 89 -6.70 22.78 25.15
CA CYS A 89 -6.66 22.59 23.70
C CYS A 89 -8.02 22.25 23.07
N LYS A 90 -9.08 22.06 23.87
CA LYS A 90 -10.43 21.72 23.38
C LYS A 90 -11.25 22.93 22.92
N VAL A 91 -10.59 24.04 22.59
CA VAL A 91 -11.25 25.24 22.01
C VAL A 91 -11.72 24.95 20.59
N SER A 92 -12.86 25.51 20.23
CA SER A 92 -13.48 25.29 18.89
C SER A 92 -12.58 25.70 17.75
N TRP A 93 -11.77 26.75 17.92
CA TRP A 93 -10.80 27.18 16.89
C TRP A 93 -9.74 26.11 16.63
N VAL A 94 -9.11 25.57 17.67
CA VAL A 94 -8.09 24.51 17.54
C VAL A 94 -8.66 23.28 16.86
N GLN A 95 -9.85 22.85 17.30
CA GLN A 95 -10.52 21.68 16.72
C GLN A 95 -10.91 21.90 15.25
N GLY A 96 -11.33 23.13 14.92
CA GLY A 96 -11.64 23.56 13.54
C GLY A 96 -10.43 23.49 12.61
N GLU A 97 -9.27 24.00 13.05
CA GLU A 97 -8.02 23.96 12.27
C GLU A 97 -7.53 22.53 12.03
N VAL A 98 -7.58 21.68 13.07
CA VAL A 98 -7.23 20.26 12.94
C VAL A 98 -8.17 19.55 11.97
N ALA A 99 -9.47 19.79 12.07
CA ALA A 99 -10.46 19.20 11.17
C ALA A 99 -10.26 19.66 9.73
N MET A 100 -9.97 20.95 9.50
CA MET A 100 -9.69 21.49 8.18
C MET A 100 -8.41 20.92 7.59
N LEU A 101 -7.33 20.84 8.37
CA LEU A 101 -6.06 20.24 7.93
C LEU A 101 -6.25 18.79 7.46
N LYS A 102 -6.94 17.98 8.27
CA LYS A 102 -7.22 16.58 7.96
C LYS A 102 -8.21 16.41 6.81
N GLY A 103 -9.21 17.27 6.71
CA GLY A 103 -10.18 17.27 5.61
C GLY A 103 -9.50 17.51 4.27
N TRP A 104 -8.63 18.51 4.16
CA TRP A 104 -7.86 18.75 2.95
C TRP A 104 -6.87 17.63 2.65
N GLN A 105 -6.20 17.11 3.67
CA GLN A 105 -5.31 15.96 3.49
C GLN A 105 -6.05 14.75 2.89
N LEU A 106 -7.22 14.40 3.44
CA LEU A 106 -8.05 13.32 2.93
C LEU A 106 -8.50 13.57 1.49
N THR A 107 -8.83 14.81 1.16
CA THR A 107 -9.24 15.21 -0.20
C THR A 107 -8.10 15.05 -1.21
N PHE A 108 -6.90 15.52 -0.88
CA PHE A 108 -5.74 15.35 -1.76
C PHE A 108 -5.31 13.89 -1.88
N ASP A 109 -5.28 13.15 -0.78
CA ASP A 109 -5.00 11.71 -0.78
C ASP A 109 -6.01 10.95 -1.63
N GLY A 110 -7.31 11.17 -1.41
CA GLY A 110 -8.39 10.52 -2.16
C GLY A 110 -8.35 10.82 -3.65
N THR A 111 -8.13 12.09 -4.01
CA THR A 111 -8.01 12.50 -5.42
C THR A 111 -6.79 11.86 -6.08
N GLY A 112 -5.63 11.89 -5.42
CA GLY A 112 -4.43 11.24 -5.91
C GLY A 112 -4.61 9.73 -6.11
N MET A 113 -5.17 9.05 -5.11
CA MET A 113 -5.45 7.62 -5.20
C MET A 113 -6.43 7.28 -6.32
N LEU A 114 -7.48 8.08 -6.52
CA LEU A 114 -8.45 7.87 -7.60
C LEU A 114 -7.80 7.95 -8.98
N ILE A 115 -6.95 8.95 -9.21
CA ILE A 115 -6.27 9.17 -10.50
C ILE A 115 -5.22 8.09 -10.77
N PHE A 116 -4.41 7.75 -9.77
CA PHE A 116 -3.25 6.88 -9.96
C PHE A 116 -3.54 5.38 -9.73
N SER A 117 -4.68 4.99 -9.15
CA SER A 117 -5.01 3.58 -8.95
C SER A 117 -5.17 2.83 -10.28
N ILE A 118 -5.76 3.45 -11.32
CA ILE A 118 -5.97 2.81 -12.62
C ILE A 118 -4.64 2.50 -13.32
N PRO A 119 -3.70 3.46 -13.54
CA PRO A 119 -2.42 3.15 -14.16
C PRO A 119 -1.58 2.16 -13.36
N TRP A 120 -1.62 2.18 -12.04
CA TRP A 120 -0.90 1.21 -11.22
C TRP A 120 -1.54 -0.17 -11.21
N GLY A 121 -2.87 -0.27 -11.31
CA GLY A 121 -3.56 -1.53 -11.57
C GLY A 121 -3.11 -2.17 -12.89
N TYR A 122 -3.09 -1.39 -13.97
CA TYR A 122 -2.57 -1.84 -15.27
C TYR A 122 -1.09 -2.25 -15.20
N ALA A 123 -0.26 -1.46 -14.52
CA ALA A 123 1.16 -1.79 -14.34
C ALA A 123 1.35 -3.12 -13.60
N ALA A 124 0.49 -3.44 -12.64
CA ALA A 124 0.53 -4.71 -11.91
C ALA A 124 0.21 -5.91 -12.80
N ASP A 125 -0.65 -5.74 -13.80
CA ASP A 125 -0.97 -6.80 -14.77
C ASP A 125 0.17 -7.01 -15.78
N VAL A 126 0.89 -5.93 -16.19
CA VAL A 126 1.98 -5.99 -17.19
C VAL A 126 3.31 -6.42 -16.55
N TYR A 127 3.71 -5.77 -15.45
CA TYR A 127 5.01 -6.00 -14.80
C TYR A 127 4.97 -7.07 -13.71
N GLY A 128 3.77 -7.52 -13.36
CA GLY A 128 3.52 -8.47 -12.29
C GLY A 128 3.19 -7.81 -10.96
N ARG A 129 2.43 -8.51 -10.14
CA ARG A 129 1.85 -7.99 -8.90
C ARG A 129 2.87 -7.79 -7.78
N LYS A 130 3.92 -8.64 -7.72
CA LYS A 130 4.93 -8.60 -6.65
C LYS A 130 5.74 -7.29 -6.60
N PRO A 131 6.34 -6.81 -7.72
CA PRO A 131 7.09 -5.56 -7.67
C PRO A 131 6.19 -4.35 -7.36
N VAL A 132 4.94 -4.35 -7.83
CA VAL A 132 4.01 -3.24 -7.59
C VAL A 132 3.59 -3.18 -6.12
N ILE A 133 3.28 -4.31 -5.46
CA ILE A 133 2.93 -4.30 -4.03
C ILE A 133 4.11 -3.83 -3.15
N VAL A 134 5.35 -4.17 -3.51
CA VAL A 134 6.54 -3.67 -2.81
C VAL A 134 6.68 -2.16 -2.99
N LEU A 135 6.50 -1.66 -4.22
CA LEU A 135 6.58 -0.24 -4.50
C LEU A 135 5.51 0.57 -3.75
N VAL A 136 4.26 0.09 -3.75
CA VAL A 136 3.18 0.70 -2.96
C VAL A 136 3.52 0.74 -1.48
N SER A 137 4.06 -0.36 -0.94
CA SER A 137 4.45 -0.42 0.48
C SER A 137 5.54 0.60 0.82
N VAL A 138 6.54 0.74 -0.04
CA VAL A 138 7.60 1.75 0.12
C VAL A 138 7.01 3.16 0.04
N ALA A 139 6.12 3.43 -0.91
CA ALA A 139 5.46 4.73 -1.05
C ALA A 139 4.65 5.10 0.20
N LEU A 140 3.94 4.13 0.81
CA LEU A 140 3.20 4.33 2.05
C LEU A 140 4.14 4.61 3.24
N LEU A 141 5.28 3.91 3.34
CA LEU A 141 6.29 4.18 4.37
C LEU A 141 6.87 5.59 4.22
N VAL A 142 7.21 6.01 3.00
CA VAL A 142 7.72 7.36 2.71
C VAL A 142 6.67 8.41 3.09
N LYS A 143 5.40 8.20 2.75
CA LYS A 143 4.29 9.08 3.16
C LYS A 143 4.27 9.29 4.67
N HIS A 144 4.20 8.21 5.44
CA HIS A 144 4.11 8.30 6.91
C HIS A 144 5.37 8.92 7.52
N SER A 145 6.55 8.57 7.00
CA SER A 145 7.81 9.17 7.45
C SER A 145 7.85 10.68 7.17
N TYR A 146 7.37 11.11 6.01
CA TYR A 146 7.26 12.53 5.66
C TYR A 146 6.29 13.28 6.60
N MET A 147 5.12 12.70 6.89
CA MET A 147 4.15 13.30 7.81
C MET A 147 4.74 13.47 9.21
N GLN A 148 5.49 12.49 9.72
CA GLN A 148 6.19 12.59 11.01
C GLN A 148 7.29 13.63 10.99
N LEU A 149 8.03 13.72 9.88
CA LEU A 149 9.09 14.73 9.73
C LEU A 149 8.52 16.15 9.76
N VAL A 150 7.43 16.42 9.02
CA VAL A 150 6.77 17.75 9.04
C VAL A 150 6.26 18.07 10.43
N SER A 151 5.68 17.10 11.14
CA SER A 151 5.20 17.27 12.52
C SER A 151 6.35 17.51 13.51
N TYR A 152 7.53 16.95 13.27
CA TYR A 152 8.72 17.15 14.10
C TYR A 152 9.36 18.52 13.88
N LEU A 153 9.29 19.04 12.65
CA LEU A 153 9.81 20.37 12.26
C LEU A 153 8.84 21.51 12.59
N ASP A 154 7.95 21.29 13.57
CA ASP A 154 7.05 22.31 14.06
C ASP A 154 7.79 23.60 14.44
N GLY A 155 7.25 24.73 14.00
CA GLY A 155 7.87 26.06 14.14
C GLY A 155 8.88 26.45 13.06
N ALA A 156 9.44 25.52 12.29
CA ALA A 156 10.30 25.80 11.13
C ALA A 156 9.52 25.78 9.81
N ILE A 157 8.51 24.93 9.71
CA ILE A 157 7.71 24.71 8.49
C ILE A 157 6.23 24.75 8.84
N PRO A 158 5.38 25.45 8.04
CA PRO A 158 3.93 25.43 8.25
C PRO A 158 3.36 24.00 8.17
N LEU A 159 2.46 23.66 9.07
CA LEU A 159 1.88 22.31 9.15
C LEU A 159 1.11 21.89 7.88
N GLN A 160 0.63 22.87 7.10
CA GLN A 160 -0.04 22.65 5.81
C GLN A 160 0.83 21.89 4.78
N TRP A 161 2.16 21.89 4.93
CA TRP A 161 3.05 21.11 4.05
C TRP A 161 2.79 19.60 4.13
N ILE A 162 2.08 19.15 5.16
CA ILE A 162 1.65 17.76 5.28
C ILE A 162 0.81 17.28 4.07
N TRP A 163 0.15 18.19 3.36
CA TRP A 163 -0.62 17.88 2.16
C TRP A 163 0.23 17.35 1.01
N LEU A 164 1.53 17.69 0.97
CA LEU A 164 2.46 17.13 -0.02
C LEU A 164 2.63 15.61 0.14
N SER A 165 2.27 15.05 1.30
CA SER A 165 2.28 13.61 1.51
C SER A 165 1.37 12.86 0.51
N ALA A 166 0.36 13.54 -0.06
CA ALA A 166 -0.53 12.98 -1.08
C ALA A 166 0.20 12.59 -2.38
N LEU A 167 1.38 13.18 -2.65
CA LEU A 167 2.20 12.83 -3.82
C LEU A 167 2.68 11.36 -3.81
N HIS A 168 2.61 10.66 -2.66
CA HIS A 168 2.93 9.23 -2.60
C HIS A 168 2.07 8.39 -3.57
N ALA A 169 0.84 8.82 -3.87
CA ALA A 169 -0.06 8.14 -4.79
C ALA A 169 0.52 8.03 -6.21
N ILE A 170 1.39 8.96 -6.62
CA ILE A 170 2.09 8.92 -7.92
C ILE A 170 2.97 7.67 -8.02
N PHE A 171 3.56 7.22 -6.91
CA PHE A 171 4.53 6.12 -6.86
C PHE A 171 3.93 4.75 -6.51
N GLY A 172 2.62 4.60 -6.55
CA GLY A 172 2.04 3.29 -6.24
C GLY A 172 0.51 3.23 -6.19
N GLY A 173 -0.18 4.35 -6.44
CA GLY A 173 -1.66 4.40 -6.37
C GLY A 173 -2.24 4.29 -4.96
N GLY A 174 -1.39 4.13 -3.92
CA GLY A 174 -1.79 4.13 -2.52
C GLY A 174 -2.50 2.87 -2.03
N VAL A 175 -3.24 3.01 -0.92
CA VAL A 175 -3.91 1.89 -0.23
C VAL A 175 -4.87 1.09 -1.13
N PRO A 176 -5.70 1.69 -2.02
CA PRO A 176 -6.60 0.92 -2.87
C PRO A 176 -5.88 -0.08 -3.78
N VAL A 177 -4.71 0.29 -4.32
CA VAL A 177 -3.90 -0.62 -5.14
C VAL A 177 -3.31 -1.74 -4.30
N SER A 178 -2.81 -1.45 -3.09
CA SER A 178 -2.30 -2.46 -2.18
C SER A 178 -3.36 -3.51 -1.81
N THR A 179 -4.55 -3.07 -1.44
CA THR A 179 -5.66 -3.98 -1.08
C THR A 179 -6.14 -4.79 -2.28
N ALA A 180 -6.33 -4.17 -3.45
CA ALA A 180 -6.72 -4.87 -4.67
C ALA A 180 -5.70 -5.94 -5.07
N LEU A 181 -4.39 -5.64 -5.02
CA LEU A 181 -3.34 -6.60 -5.33
C LEU A 181 -3.29 -7.75 -4.33
N THR A 182 -3.47 -7.46 -3.04
CA THR A 182 -3.51 -8.52 -2.02
C THR A 182 -4.67 -9.48 -2.27
N HIS A 183 -5.86 -8.98 -2.52
CA HIS A 183 -7.03 -9.80 -2.82
C HIS A 183 -6.85 -10.62 -4.11
N THR A 184 -6.30 -10.02 -5.15
CA THR A 184 -6.05 -10.75 -6.41
C THR A 184 -4.99 -11.84 -6.25
N ILE A 185 -3.91 -11.61 -5.50
CA ILE A 185 -2.89 -12.65 -5.24
C ILE A 185 -3.50 -13.80 -4.43
N VAL A 186 -4.32 -13.50 -3.42
CA VAL A 186 -5.01 -14.52 -2.62
C VAL A 186 -5.96 -15.35 -3.50
N SER A 187 -6.77 -14.69 -4.33
CA SER A 187 -7.71 -15.38 -5.22
C SER A 187 -7.00 -16.29 -6.22
N ASP A 188 -5.87 -15.88 -6.78
CA ASP A 188 -5.10 -16.72 -7.71
C ASP A 188 -4.53 -17.96 -7.02
N VAL A 189 -3.99 -17.80 -5.81
CA VAL A 189 -3.43 -18.92 -5.05
C VAL A 189 -4.51 -19.94 -4.65
N VAL A 190 -5.71 -19.45 -4.30
CA VAL A 190 -6.85 -20.32 -3.95
C VAL A 190 -7.41 -21.01 -5.19
N ALA A 191 -7.58 -20.29 -6.32
CA ALA A 191 -8.08 -20.87 -7.57
C ALA A 191 -7.13 -21.93 -8.14
N GLU A 192 -5.80 -21.76 -8.05
CA GLU A 192 -4.83 -22.77 -8.46
C GLU A 192 -4.96 -24.05 -7.61
N ARG A 193 -5.26 -23.91 -6.32
CA ARG A 193 -5.45 -25.05 -5.42
C ARG A 193 -6.74 -25.83 -5.72
N SER A 194 -7.85 -25.17 -5.97
CA SER A 194 -9.11 -25.86 -6.31
C SER A 194 -9.00 -26.63 -7.61
N ARG A 195 -8.40 -26.08 -8.66
CA ARG A 195 -8.12 -26.81 -9.92
C ARG A 195 -7.27 -28.05 -9.71
N CYS A 196 -6.27 -27.99 -8.81
CA CYS A 196 -5.40 -29.13 -8.51
C CYS A 196 -6.15 -30.23 -7.77
N VAL A 197 -7.12 -29.87 -6.92
CA VAL A 197 -7.97 -30.85 -6.21
C VAL A 197 -8.98 -31.50 -7.16
N ASP A 198 -9.59 -30.73 -8.05
CA ASP A 198 -10.55 -31.23 -9.03
C ASP A 198 -9.89 -32.23 -10.00
N LEU A 199 -8.68 -31.97 -10.48
CA LEU A 199 -7.90 -32.89 -11.32
C LEU A 199 -7.54 -34.20 -10.59
N LEU A 200 -7.26 -34.13 -9.29
CA LEU A 200 -6.98 -35.33 -8.49
C LEU A 200 -8.25 -36.15 -8.19
N HIS A 201 -9.42 -35.54 -8.25
CA HIS A 201 -10.69 -36.22 -8.02
C HIS A 201 -11.19 -36.93 -9.29
N ASP A 202 -10.91 -36.34 -10.47
CA ASP A 202 -11.28 -36.94 -11.76
C ASP A 202 -10.39 -38.14 -12.15
N ASP A 203 -9.18 -38.27 -11.55
CA ASP A 203 -8.24 -39.37 -11.81
C ASP A 203 -8.41 -40.57 -10.83
N MET A 204 -9.39 -40.55 -9.92
CA MET A 204 -9.69 -41.69 -9.04
C MET A 204 -10.78 -42.58 -9.67
N PRO A 205 -10.44 -43.84 -10.00
CA PRO A 205 -11.38 -44.81 -10.58
C PRO A 205 -12.46 -45.25 -9.59
#